data_f2b1bab7c58ebb12cc84f9a9de6d642f
#
_entry.id   f2b1bab7c58ebb12cc84f9a9de6d642f
#
_cell.length_a   1.000
_cell.length_b   1.000
_cell.length_c   1.000
_cell.angle_alpha   90.00
_cell.angle_beta   90.00
_cell.angle_gamma   90.00
#
_symmetry.space_group_name_H-M   'P 1'
#
loop_
_entity.id
_entity.type
_entity.pdbx_description
1 polymer ?
#
loop_
_entity_poly.entity_id
_entity_poly.type
_entity_poly.pdbx_seq_one_letter_code
_entity_poly.pdbx_strand_id
1 'polypeptide(L)'
;MHAHLILRSIARAHVNARKRCVSKDGRQTRCSFPPFETHAFGALLRVRLFCVLAVFAALFAFSPARAATPDAALAELLKEARAKLPAACTQPNVDRLIKILCAKKIRIGIRDYYPLFAERKGDRREGYEVDVALAIGRMLGVDVDFVRVNAATRIPLLAEDRIDLTIATMGHNTQRDGQVRFIRPHYYRSETTVVGPRELPVASMLDLPGRTVCVTVGNGSNAELVSQGARLMLFDEAGVLPDRLKDQTCTLAAQDDSFFAKYFTDDDFNARYFQKFGFAQVPWGMAVARQGSAELARALDLISQVFHRDGLFIDIGRLHSIRLGFLQQQQQVWRNPKCNTDAGSANPSCVLPPLNTALQPTSFAADVTSFERWVDGRTGIDLALPMLKTAPAWSLFKDGVVYSLVLIAGALAATLAFALMLGAAMGSRSFLLRWPARLVTMALQSSPIVLTLVIAATIAHGLFALSTVTVLGAAIAALGLANGSNAGQAIGEAMWSLRAEGMQGGLFGRALSRAATQIVAFLINAAKGTPIASFIGAPELLSSLTDITSFSSGRITTYSILLIFYTAVVLVVVWLCGKLKQVLEHRQAAA
;
A
#
# COMPACT_ATOMS: atom_id res chain seq x y z
N MET A 1 41.27 -19.71 -19.80
CA MET A 1 42.25 -18.60 -20.02
C MET A 1 43.36 -18.53 -18.97
N HIS A 2 43.31 -19.24 -17.84
CA HIS A 2 44.36 -19.19 -16.80
C HIS A 2 45.51 -20.21 -16.99
N ALA A 3 45.29 -21.30 -17.70
CA ALA A 3 46.36 -22.33 -17.94
C ALA A 3 47.47 -21.86 -18.87
N HIS A 4 47.19 -20.93 -19.80
CA HIS A 4 48.18 -20.44 -20.78
C HIS A 4 49.18 -19.42 -20.20
N LEU A 5 48.86 -18.79 -19.05
CA LEU A 5 49.73 -17.83 -18.37
C LEU A 5 50.78 -18.52 -17.49
N ILE A 6 50.49 -19.67 -16.92
CA ILE A 6 51.40 -20.42 -16.04
C ILE A 6 52.50 -21.09 -16.88
N LEU A 7 52.19 -21.62 -18.06
CA LEU A 7 53.20 -22.23 -18.95
C LEU A 7 54.20 -21.22 -19.55
N ARG A 8 53.81 -19.98 -19.76
CA ARG A 8 54.73 -18.90 -20.21
C ARG A 8 55.66 -18.40 -19.09
N SER A 9 55.26 -18.50 -17.84
CA SER A 9 56.07 -18.13 -16.67
C SER A 9 57.20 -19.13 -16.44
N ILE A 10 56.95 -20.43 -16.60
CA ILE A 10 57.94 -21.50 -16.43
C ILE A 10 58.98 -21.50 -17.59
N ALA A 11 58.57 -21.21 -18.81
CA ALA A 11 59.49 -21.11 -19.97
C ALA A 11 60.45 -19.91 -19.86
N ARG A 12 60.04 -18.79 -19.23
CA ARG A 12 60.91 -17.63 -18.99
C ARG A 12 61.93 -17.83 -17.86
N ALA A 13 61.61 -18.69 -16.87
CA ALA A 13 62.56 -19.02 -15.79
C ALA A 13 63.74 -19.89 -16.31
N HIS A 14 63.50 -20.76 -17.28
CA HIS A 14 64.56 -21.62 -17.83
C HIS A 14 65.55 -20.90 -18.77
N VAL A 15 65.12 -19.81 -19.41
CA VAL A 15 66.00 -19.02 -20.31
C VAL A 15 66.93 -18.10 -19.53
N ASN A 16 66.54 -17.64 -18.34
CA ASN A 16 67.35 -16.77 -17.51
C ASN A 16 68.43 -17.52 -16.66
N ALA A 17 68.31 -18.84 -16.49
CA ALA A 17 69.31 -19.65 -15.80
C ALA A 17 70.59 -19.89 -16.62
N ARG A 18 70.56 -19.73 -17.98
CA ARG A 18 71.70 -19.91 -18.85
C ARG A 18 72.66 -18.69 -18.95
N LYS A 19 72.36 -17.56 -18.33
CA LYS A 19 73.15 -16.32 -18.51
C LYS A 19 73.92 -15.86 -17.28
N ARG A 20 74.17 -16.69 -16.27
CA ARG A 20 75.01 -16.31 -15.11
C ARG A 20 76.09 -17.31 -14.80
N CYS A 21 77.08 -17.41 -15.68
CA CYS A 21 78.39 -17.94 -15.35
C CYS A 21 79.39 -17.16 -16.20
N VAL A 22 79.66 -15.92 -15.84
CA VAL A 22 80.82 -15.17 -16.32
C VAL A 22 81.56 -14.70 -15.04
N SER A 23 82.76 -15.23 -14.91
CA SER A 23 83.71 -14.81 -13.87
C SER A 23 84.18 -13.38 -14.13
N LYS A 24 84.49 -12.65 -13.07
CA LYS A 24 84.98 -11.26 -13.11
C LYS A 24 86.29 -11.02 -13.86
N ASP A 25 86.99 -12.09 -14.31
CA ASP A 25 88.33 -12.01 -14.94
C ASP A 25 88.38 -12.51 -16.37
N GLY A 26 87.31 -12.54 -17.10
CA GLY A 26 87.28 -12.66 -18.56
C GLY A 26 87.87 -13.97 -19.16
N ARG A 27 88.10 -15.03 -18.39
CA ARG A 27 88.58 -16.34 -18.92
C ARG A 27 87.48 -17.39 -18.89
N GLN A 28 87.16 -18.01 -20.02
CA GLN A 28 86.25 -19.14 -20.14
C GLN A 28 86.87 -20.40 -19.52
N THR A 29 86.32 -20.85 -18.39
CA THR A 29 86.65 -22.18 -17.85
C THR A 29 85.50 -23.15 -18.13
N ARG A 30 85.78 -24.30 -18.66
CA ARG A 30 84.86 -25.43 -18.88
C ARG A 30 84.49 -25.99 -17.50
N CYS A 31 83.20 -25.92 -17.11
CA CYS A 31 82.67 -26.66 -15.97
C CYS A 31 82.52 -28.13 -16.34
N SER A 32 83.38 -29.02 -15.83
CA SER A 32 83.19 -30.47 -15.87
C SER A 32 82.29 -30.90 -14.73
N PHE A 33 81.19 -31.60 -15.03
CA PHE A 33 80.30 -32.21 -14.05
C PHE A 33 80.82 -33.63 -13.76
N PRO A 34 80.77 -34.09 -12.50
CA PRO A 34 81.02 -35.46 -12.11
C PRO A 34 79.88 -36.40 -12.60
N PRO A 35 80.08 -37.69 -12.82
CA PRO A 35 79.07 -38.61 -13.28
C PRO A 35 78.00 -38.85 -12.25
N PHE A 36 76.73 -38.70 -12.60
CA PHE A 36 75.57 -38.95 -11.77
C PHE A 36 75.41 -40.45 -11.52
N GLU A 37 75.40 -40.85 -10.25
CA GLU A 37 75.04 -42.20 -9.84
C GLU A 37 73.58 -42.50 -10.09
N THR A 38 73.27 -43.64 -10.65
CA THR A 38 71.96 -44.09 -11.15
C THR A 38 70.95 -44.44 -10.08
N HIS A 39 71.25 -44.25 -8.79
CA HIS A 39 70.31 -44.56 -7.67
C HIS A 39 69.25 -43.46 -7.32
N ALA A 40 69.42 -42.25 -7.85
CA ALA A 40 68.46 -41.13 -7.52
C ALA A 40 67.22 -41.14 -8.44
N PHE A 41 67.22 -41.81 -9.60
CA PHE A 41 66.08 -41.77 -10.55
C PHE A 41 64.84 -42.55 -10.04
N GLY A 42 65.04 -43.63 -9.29
CA GLY A 42 63.91 -44.42 -8.75
C GLY A 42 63.10 -43.75 -7.66
N ALA A 43 63.75 -42.90 -6.83
CA ALA A 43 63.09 -42.17 -5.77
C ALA A 43 62.27 -40.97 -6.29
N LEU A 44 62.78 -40.25 -7.29
CA LEU A 44 62.09 -39.12 -7.92
C LEU A 44 60.86 -39.57 -8.75
N LEU A 45 60.87 -40.74 -9.36
CA LEU A 45 59.74 -41.30 -10.07
C LEU A 45 58.62 -41.75 -9.12
N ARG A 46 58.96 -42.33 -7.96
CA ARG A 46 58.00 -42.72 -6.91
C ARG A 46 57.36 -41.50 -6.25
N VAL A 47 58.09 -40.43 -5.98
CA VAL A 47 57.54 -39.20 -5.43
C VAL A 47 56.63 -38.49 -6.43
N ARG A 48 56.99 -38.45 -7.73
CA ARG A 48 56.13 -37.90 -8.78
C ARG A 48 54.86 -38.72 -8.98
N LEU A 49 54.95 -40.05 -8.95
CA LEU A 49 53.78 -40.91 -9.06
C LEU A 49 52.85 -40.78 -7.83
N PHE A 50 53.42 -40.62 -6.63
CA PHE A 50 52.65 -40.37 -5.39
C PHE A 50 51.99 -38.97 -5.38
N CYS A 51 52.66 -37.94 -5.86
CA CYS A 51 52.09 -36.60 -6.02
C CYS A 51 51.00 -36.58 -7.10
N VAL A 52 51.15 -37.29 -8.22
CA VAL A 52 50.11 -37.38 -9.27
C VAL A 52 48.94 -38.20 -8.77
N LEU A 53 49.13 -39.29 -8.04
CA LEU A 53 48.05 -40.06 -7.41
C LEU A 53 47.37 -39.29 -6.29
N ALA A 54 48.10 -38.49 -5.49
CA ALA A 54 47.52 -37.64 -4.47
C ALA A 54 46.70 -36.48 -5.06
N VAL A 55 47.15 -35.90 -6.19
CA VAL A 55 46.39 -34.86 -6.93
C VAL A 55 45.16 -35.49 -7.59
N PHE A 56 45.27 -36.70 -8.16
CA PHE A 56 44.12 -37.44 -8.69
C PHE A 56 43.15 -37.84 -7.55
N ALA A 57 43.63 -38.32 -6.40
CA ALA A 57 42.79 -38.62 -5.24
C ALA A 57 42.12 -37.36 -4.67
N ALA A 58 42.82 -36.22 -4.65
CA ALA A 58 42.25 -34.93 -4.28
C ALA A 58 41.22 -34.42 -5.32
N LEU A 59 41.43 -34.64 -6.60
CA LEU A 59 40.46 -34.32 -7.65
C LEU A 59 39.23 -35.24 -7.64
N PHE A 60 39.37 -36.49 -7.21
CA PHE A 60 38.24 -37.40 -7.00
C PHE A 60 37.55 -37.23 -5.63
N ALA A 61 38.24 -36.67 -4.62
CA ALA A 61 37.64 -36.33 -3.33
C ALA A 61 36.80 -35.03 -3.38
N PHE A 62 36.99 -34.17 -4.37
CA PHE A 62 36.09 -33.11 -4.73
C PHE A 62 34.98 -33.63 -5.67
N SER A 63 34.21 -34.61 -5.23
CA SER A 63 32.87 -34.76 -5.76
C SER A 63 32.17 -33.43 -5.43
N PRO A 64 31.63 -32.67 -6.42
CA PRO A 64 30.82 -31.51 -6.10
C PRO A 64 29.71 -32.02 -5.14
N ALA A 65 29.68 -31.49 -3.92
CA ALA A 65 28.61 -31.79 -2.99
C ALA A 65 27.31 -31.57 -3.77
N ARG A 66 26.61 -32.66 -4.09
CA ARG A 66 25.36 -32.60 -4.86
C ARG A 66 24.40 -31.87 -3.97
N ALA A 67 23.99 -30.66 -4.36
CA ALA A 67 23.07 -29.86 -3.60
C ALA A 67 21.88 -30.74 -3.19
N ALA A 68 21.50 -30.70 -1.93
CA ALA A 68 20.41 -31.52 -1.42
C ALA A 68 19.12 -31.18 -2.15
N THR A 69 18.26 -32.16 -2.35
CA THR A 69 16.91 -31.88 -2.86
C THR A 69 16.09 -31.14 -1.81
N PRO A 70 15.10 -30.34 -2.18
CA PRO A 70 14.25 -29.62 -1.22
C PRO A 70 13.63 -30.54 -0.16
N ASP A 71 13.20 -31.77 -0.55
CA ASP A 71 12.63 -32.75 0.40
C ASP A 71 13.65 -33.20 1.44
N ALA A 72 14.85 -33.56 1.01
CA ALA A 72 15.90 -34.01 1.93
C ALA A 72 16.31 -32.88 2.89
N ALA A 73 16.42 -31.66 2.37
CA ALA A 73 16.73 -30.49 3.18
C ALA A 73 15.61 -30.15 4.18
N LEU A 74 14.34 -30.25 3.77
CA LEU A 74 13.19 -30.08 4.65
C LEU A 74 13.13 -31.13 5.75
N ALA A 75 13.33 -32.41 5.38
CA ALA A 75 13.32 -33.51 6.34
C ALA A 75 14.42 -33.34 7.41
N GLU A 76 15.63 -32.94 7.01
CA GLU A 76 16.72 -32.69 7.96
C GLU A 76 16.44 -31.46 8.85
N LEU A 77 15.96 -30.34 8.26
CA LEU A 77 15.56 -29.16 9.03
C LEU A 77 14.50 -29.49 10.10
N LEU A 78 13.45 -30.23 9.72
CA LEU A 78 12.39 -30.63 10.66
C LEU A 78 12.89 -31.62 11.72
N LYS A 79 13.80 -32.53 11.38
CA LYS A 79 14.44 -33.45 12.32
C LYS A 79 15.28 -32.70 13.35
N GLU A 80 16.13 -31.76 12.91
CA GLU A 80 16.91 -30.89 13.79
C GLU A 80 16.02 -30.04 14.71
N ALA A 81 14.95 -29.43 14.14
CA ALA A 81 14.00 -28.65 14.91
C ALA A 81 13.31 -29.50 15.99
N ARG A 82 12.85 -30.72 15.63
CA ARG A 82 12.21 -31.63 16.56
C ARG A 82 13.16 -32.15 17.65
N ALA A 83 14.43 -32.35 17.36
CA ALA A 83 15.44 -32.75 18.35
C ALA A 83 15.66 -31.66 19.43
N LYS A 84 15.43 -30.40 19.13
CA LYS A 84 15.55 -29.28 20.08
C LYS A 84 14.31 -29.12 20.98
N LEU A 85 13.16 -29.71 20.64
CA LEU A 85 11.85 -29.40 21.27
C LEU A 85 11.81 -29.50 22.81
N PRO A 86 12.31 -30.55 23.48
CA PRO A 86 12.14 -30.64 24.93
C PRO A 86 12.75 -29.49 25.72
N ALA A 87 13.90 -28.98 25.25
CA ALA A 87 14.62 -27.88 25.91
C ALA A 87 14.17 -26.48 25.40
N ALA A 88 13.75 -26.38 24.14
CA ALA A 88 13.42 -25.11 23.49
C ALA A 88 12.00 -24.62 23.76
N CYS A 89 11.04 -25.52 24.09
CA CYS A 89 9.64 -25.12 24.29
C CYS A 89 9.43 -24.17 25.49
N THR A 90 10.34 -24.15 26.44
CA THR A 90 10.29 -23.25 27.61
C THR A 90 11.04 -21.93 27.41
N GLN A 91 11.76 -21.76 26.29
CA GLN A 91 12.56 -20.58 26.02
C GLN A 91 11.74 -19.49 25.30
N PRO A 92 11.81 -18.22 25.71
CA PRO A 92 10.98 -17.16 25.13
C PRO A 92 11.43 -16.73 23.72
N ASN A 93 12.72 -16.80 23.40
CA ASN A 93 13.31 -16.24 22.19
C ASN A 93 13.71 -17.30 21.14
N VAL A 94 12.87 -18.32 20.95
CA VAL A 94 13.09 -19.34 19.92
C VAL A 94 12.44 -18.96 18.60
N ASP A 95 12.93 -19.53 17.48
CA ASP A 95 12.32 -19.35 16.18
C ASP A 95 10.85 -19.80 16.16
N ARG A 96 10.04 -19.16 15.33
CA ARG A 96 8.61 -19.51 15.19
C ARG A 96 8.37 -20.94 14.80
N LEU A 97 9.25 -21.56 14.00
CA LEU A 97 9.13 -22.98 13.69
C LEU A 97 9.09 -23.83 14.96
N ILE A 98 9.98 -23.55 15.91
CA ILE A 98 10.03 -24.26 17.19
C ILE A 98 8.74 -24.02 18.00
N LYS A 99 8.27 -22.76 18.08
CA LYS A 99 7.00 -22.42 18.77
C LYS A 99 5.82 -23.19 18.19
N ILE A 100 5.71 -23.25 16.86
CA ILE A 100 4.67 -23.99 16.14
C ILE A 100 4.74 -25.49 16.44
N LEU A 101 5.93 -26.08 16.40
CA LEU A 101 6.11 -27.51 16.67
C LEU A 101 5.82 -27.86 18.14
N CYS A 102 6.18 -26.97 19.09
CA CYS A 102 5.82 -27.12 20.50
C CYS A 102 4.31 -27.06 20.73
N ALA A 103 3.64 -26.11 20.11
CA ALA A 103 2.20 -25.92 20.22
C ALA A 103 1.41 -26.95 19.40
N LYS A 104 2.05 -27.67 18.48
CA LYS A 104 1.42 -28.56 17.48
C LYS A 104 0.36 -27.85 16.65
N LYS A 105 0.48 -26.54 16.50
CA LYS A 105 -0.51 -25.69 15.85
C LYS A 105 0.19 -24.50 15.16
N ILE A 106 -0.24 -24.19 13.93
CA ILE A 106 0.17 -22.98 13.18
C ILE A 106 -1.03 -22.06 12.99
N ARG A 107 -0.88 -20.76 13.34
CA ARG A 107 -1.89 -19.73 13.14
C ARG A 107 -1.68 -19.10 11.77
N ILE A 108 -2.63 -19.31 10.86
CA ILE A 108 -2.52 -18.81 9.47
C ILE A 108 -3.55 -17.72 9.23
N GLY A 109 -3.06 -16.52 8.90
CA GLY A 109 -3.89 -15.40 8.46
C GLY A 109 -4.43 -15.63 7.05
N ILE A 110 -5.76 -15.65 6.91
CA ILE A 110 -6.48 -15.94 5.67
C ILE A 110 -7.66 -14.99 5.49
N ARG A 111 -8.07 -14.72 4.25
CA ARG A 111 -9.26 -13.91 3.97
C ARG A 111 -10.54 -14.71 4.17
N ASP A 112 -11.65 -14.02 4.43
CA ASP A 112 -12.99 -14.63 4.53
C ASP A 112 -13.86 -14.38 3.28
N TYR A 113 -13.48 -13.41 2.43
CA TYR A 113 -14.30 -12.94 1.29
C TYR A 113 -13.44 -12.68 0.05
N TYR A 114 -12.76 -13.73 -0.43
CA TYR A 114 -12.04 -13.64 -1.69
C TYR A 114 -12.36 -14.84 -2.58
N PRO A 115 -13.18 -14.63 -3.65
CA PRO A 115 -13.72 -15.71 -4.47
C PRO A 115 -12.64 -16.67 -4.98
N LEU A 116 -12.93 -17.97 -4.97
CA LEU A 116 -12.08 -19.07 -5.39
C LEU A 116 -10.81 -19.29 -4.53
N PHE A 117 -10.32 -18.27 -3.84
CA PHE A 117 -9.07 -18.35 -3.04
C PHE A 117 -9.35 -18.61 -1.57
N ALA A 118 -10.19 -17.81 -0.93
CA ALA A 118 -10.55 -17.99 0.47
C ALA A 118 -11.93 -17.38 0.74
N GLU A 119 -12.92 -18.20 0.91
CA GLU A 119 -14.31 -17.82 1.25
C GLU A 119 -14.73 -18.53 2.53
N ARG A 120 -15.44 -17.81 3.39
CA ARG A 120 -16.10 -18.37 4.55
C ARG A 120 -17.57 -18.66 4.24
N LYS A 121 -17.96 -19.93 4.37
CA LYS A 121 -19.34 -20.39 4.23
C LYS A 121 -19.82 -20.97 5.56
N GLY A 122 -20.55 -20.16 6.32
CA GLY A 122 -20.92 -20.53 7.70
C GLY A 122 -19.67 -20.68 8.59
N ASP A 123 -19.49 -21.86 9.18
CA ASP A 123 -18.34 -22.18 10.03
C ASP A 123 -17.15 -22.77 9.25
N ARG A 124 -17.30 -23.06 7.97
CA ARG A 124 -16.23 -23.63 7.15
C ARG A 124 -15.60 -22.56 6.28
N ARG A 125 -14.30 -22.74 6.03
CA ARG A 125 -13.57 -21.99 5.01
C ARG A 125 -13.23 -22.92 3.87
N GLU A 126 -13.32 -22.42 2.65
CA GLU A 126 -12.99 -23.16 1.44
C GLU A 126 -12.24 -22.25 0.46
N GLY A 127 -11.47 -22.84 -0.45
CA GLY A 127 -10.75 -22.13 -1.49
C GLY A 127 -9.31 -22.59 -1.62
N TYR A 128 -8.66 -22.12 -2.67
CA TYR A 128 -7.30 -22.48 -3.03
C TYR A 128 -6.31 -22.23 -1.89
N GLU A 129 -6.33 -21.06 -1.28
CA GLU A 129 -5.42 -20.69 -0.17
C GLU A 129 -5.70 -21.49 1.10
N VAL A 130 -6.96 -21.89 1.33
CA VAL A 130 -7.35 -22.73 2.46
C VAL A 130 -6.70 -24.11 2.34
N ASP A 131 -6.81 -24.73 1.16
CA ASP A 131 -6.25 -26.06 0.93
C ASP A 131 -4.72 -26.05 0.88
N VAL A 132 -4.10 -24.98 0.38
CA VAL A 132 -2.66 -24.74 0.48
C VAL A 132 -2.22 -24.66 1.94
N ALA A 133 -2.94 -23.90 2.78
CA ALA A 133 -2.65 -23.80 4.22
C ALA A 133 -2.74 -25.14 4.92
N LEU A 134 -3.78 -25.92 4.64
CA LEU A 134 -3.93 -27.28 5.19
C LEU A 134 -2.82 -28.23 4.73
N ALA A 135 -2.37 -28.11 3.47
CA ALA A 135 -1.25 -28.88 2.97
C ALA A 135 0.08 -28.53 3.68
N ILE A 136 0.30 -27.25 3.98
CA ILE A 136 1.45 -26.78 4.78
C ILE A 136 1.39 -27.38 6.18
N GLY A 137 0.23 -27.34 6.86
CA GLY A 137 0.04 -27.96 8.18
C GLY A 137 0.41 -29.45 8.17
N ARG A 138 -0.04 -30.19 7.14
CA ARG A 138 0.32 -31.61 6.95
C ARG A 138 1.83 -31.83 6.79
N MET A 139 2.50 -30.99 6.00
CA MET A 139 3.96 -31.08 5.81
C MET A 139 4.75 -30.80 7.09
N LEU A 140 4.29 -29.86 7.91
CA LEU A 140 4.90 -29.56 9.20
C LEU A 140 4.50 -30.56 10.30
N GLY A 141 3.41 -31.32 10.11
CA GLY A 141 2.85 -32.24 11.11
C GLY A 141 2.15 -31.51 12.26
N VAL A 142 1.42 -30.43 11.96
CA VAL A 142 0.71 -29.58 12.94
C VAL A 142 -0.70 -29.24 12.45
N ASP A 143 -1.58 -28.91 13.40
CA ASP A 143 -2.92 -28.41 13.10
C ASP A 143 -2.89 -26.97 12.60
N VAL A 144 -3.86 -26.60 11.76
CA VAL A 144 -4.00 -25.24 11.22
C VAL A 144 -5.12 -24.52 11.96
N ASP A 145 -4.81 -23.33 12.48
CA ASP A 145 -5.76 -22.40 13.08
C ASP A 145 -5.89 -21.16 12.18
N PHE A 146 -7.08 -20.94 11.64
CA PHE A 146 -7.32 -19.85 10.71
C PHE A 146 -7.72 -18.56 11.44
N VAL A 147 -6.96 -17.50 11.21
CA VAL A 147 -7.24 -16.15 11.71
C VAL A 147 -7.70 -15.28 10.54
N ARG A 148 -8.84 -14.61 10.70
CA ARG A 148 -9.33 -13.68 9.68
C ARG A 148 -8.38 -12.49 9.53
N VAL A 149 -7.99 -12.21 8.28
CA VAL A 149 -7.22 -11.01 7.92
C VAL A 149 -7.80 -10.34 6.67
N ASN A 150 -7.49 -9.07 6.50
CA ASN A 150 -7.69 -8.34 5.25
C ASN A 150 -6.37 -7.72 4.77
N ALA A 151 -6.41 -6.95 3.69
CA ALA A 151 -5.21 -6.36 3.10
C ALA A 151 -4.48 -5.40 4.05
N ALA A 152 -5.19 -4.75 4.96
CA ALA A 152 -4.63 -3.79 5.92
C ALA A 152 -4.09 -4.46 7.19
N THR A 153 -4.67 -5.58 7.63
CA THR A 153 -4.37 -6.20 8.93
C THR A 153 -3.36 -7.34 8.87
N ARG A 154 -3.18 -7.99 7.69
CA ARG A 154 -2.31 -9.18 7.54
C ARG A 154 -0.84 -8.96 7.93
N ILE A 155 -0.27 -7.76 7.70
CA ILE A 155 1.11 -7.43 8.07
C ILE A 155 1.22 -7.05 9.55
N PRO A 156 0.39 -6.15 10.11
CA PRO A 156 0.37 -5.88 11.55
C PRO A 156 0.23 -7.12 12.42
N LEU A 157 -0.69 -8.04 12.09
CA LEU A 157 -0.90 -9.26 12.88
C LEU A 157 0.30 -10.22 12.86
N LEU A 158 1.12 -10.21 11.79
CA LEU A 158 2.41 -10.92 11.77
C LEU A 158 3.43 -10.27 12.73
N ALA A 159 3.49 -8.95 12.73
CA ALA A 159 4.41 -8.19 13.59
C ALA A 159 4.04 -8.30 15.08
N GLU A 160 2.73 -8.36 15.39
CA GLU A 160 2.19 -8.51 16.74
C GLU A 160 2.20 -9.94 17.27
N ASP A 161 2.79 -10.91 16.56
CA ASP A 161 2.78 -12.35 16.94
C ASP A 161 1.36 -12.94 17.11
N ARG A 162 0.37 -12.40 16.39
CA ARG A 162 -1.00 -12.88 16.37
C ARG A 162 -1.24 -13.99 15.35
N ILE A 163 -0.45 -14.01 14.28
CA ILE A 163 -0.39 -15.07 13.27
C ILE A 163 1.07 -15.44 12.98
N ASP A 164 1.30 -16.66 12.55
CA ASP A 164 2.63 -17.18 12.25
C ASP A 164 2.98 -17.09 10.77
N LEU A 165 1.96 -17.21 9.92
CA LEU A 165 2.03 -17.18 8.47
C LEU A 165 0.82 -16.43 7.93
N THR A 166 0.96 -15.67 6.86
CA THR A 166 -0.18 -15.16 6.09
C THR A 166 -0.19 -15.75 4.68
N ILE A 167 -1.38 -16.26 4.29
CA ILE A 167 -1.70 -16.70 2.92
C ILE A 167 -3.01 -15.99 2.57
N ALA A 168 -2.92 -14.80 1.98
CA ALA A 168 -4.07 -13.92 1.88
C ALA A 168 -3.95 -12.99 0.67
N THR A 169 -3.78 -13.56 -0.54
CA THR A 169 -3.67 -12.84 -1.81
C THR A 169 -2.69 -11.65 -1.72
N MET A 170 -1.52 -11.88 -1.12
CA MET A 170 -0.59 -10.80 -0.83
C MET A 170 0.42 -10.61 -1.95
N GLY A 171 0.27 -9.55 -2.74
CA GLY A 171 1.26 -9.15 -3.74
C GLY A 171 2.61 -8.85 -3.10
N HIS A 172 3.66 -9.45 -3.65
CA HIS A 172 5.04 -9.21 -3.27
C HIS A 172 5.58 -7.97 -3.98
N ASN A 173 5.86 -6.93 -3.23
CA ASN A 173 6.46 -5.69 -3.72
C ASN A 173 7.63 -5.23 -2.84
N THR A 174 8.44 -4.34 -3.37
CA THR A 174 9.66 -3.85 -2.70
C THR A 174 9.38 -3.13 -1.38
N GLN A 175 8.24 -2.45 -1.24
CA GLN A 175 7.86 -1.77 0.00
C GLN A 175 7.58 -2.77 1.12
N ARG A 176 6.93 -3.89 0.81
CA ARG A 176 6.58 -4.94 1.80
C ARG A 176 7.78 -5.77 2.25
N ASP A 177 8.82 -5.90 1.40
CA ASP A 177 10.08 -6.57 1.79
C ASP A 177 10.75 -5.93 3.03
N GLY A 178 10.49 -4.65 3.27
CA GLY A 178 10.92 -3.96 4.47
C GLY A 178 10.17 -4.38 5.75
N GLN A 179 8.97 -4.91 5.62
CA GLN A 179 8.03 -5.16 6.72
C GLN A 179 7.91 -6.65 7.06
N VAL A 180 7.91 -7.53 6.06
CA VAL A 180 7.76 -8.99 6.22
C VAL A 180 8.80 -9.73 5.40
N ARG A 181 8.96 -11.03 5.65
CA ARG A 181 9.74 -11.94 4.82
C ARG A 181 8.80 -12.77 3.94
N PHE A 182 8.88 -12.55 2.64
CA PHE A 182 8.13 -13.35 1.67
C PHE A 182 8.76 -14.72 1.45
N ILE A 183 7.91 -15.74 1.33
CA ILE A 183 8.25 -17.11 0.98
C ILE A 183 8.40 -17.23 -0.54
N ARG A 184 9.41 -17.96 -0.98
CA ARG A 184 9.74 -18.18 -2.38
C ARG A 184 9.91 -19.66 -2.68
N PRO A 185 9.36 -20.15 -3.80
CA PRO A 185 8.64 -19.44 -4.87
C PRO A 185 7.25 -18.96 -4.44
N HIS A 186 6.75 -17.98 -5.21
CA HIS A 186 5.41 -17.44 -5.01
C HIS A 186 4.34 -18.48 -5.41
N TYR A 187 3.25 -18.56 -4.63
CA TYR A 187 2.21 -19.56 -4.85
C TYR A 187 1.20 -19.20 -5.96
N TYR A 188 1.18 -17.93 -6.40
CA TYR A 188 0.31 -17.46 -7.49
C TYR A 188 0.85 -16.15 -8.10
N ARG A 189 0.21 -15.69 -9.19
CA ARG A 189 0.42 -14.38 -9.80
C ARG A 189 -0.92 -13.87 -10.32
N SER A 190 -1.24 -12.62 -10.03
CA SER A 190 -2.42 -11.92 -10.52
C SER A 190 -2.04 -10.58 -11.13
N GLU A 191 -2.93 -10.00 -11.89
CA GLU A 191 -2.82 -8.66 -12.46
C GLU A 191 -3.91 -7.78 -11.86
N THR A 192 -3.58 -6.56 -11.46
CA THR A 192 -4.62 -5.61 -11.08
C THR A 192 -5.38 -5.17 -12.31
N THR A 193 -6.70 -5.23 -12.26
CA THR A 193 -7.56 -4.82 -13.38
C THR A 193 -8.56 -3.76 -12.94
N VAL A 194 -8.87 -2.84 -13.87
CA VAL A 194 -9.94 -1.86 -13.73
C VAL A 194 -11.18 -2.40 -14.41
N VAL A 195 -12.30 -2.43 -13.68
CA VAL A 195 -13.61 -2.88 -14.15
C VAL A 195 -14.60 -1.72 -14.09
N GLY A 196 -15.46 -1.60 -15.08
CA GLY A 196 -16.49 -0.57 -15.15
C GLY A 196 -17.57 -0.85 -16.19
N PRO A 197 -18.60 0.00 -16.29
CA PRO A 197 -19.68 -0.15 -17.27
C PRO A 197 -19.14 -0.26 -18.70
N ARG A 198 -19.73 -1.14 -19.51
CA ARG A 198 -19.28 -1.38 -20.90
C ARG A 198 -19.22 -0.10 -21.73
N GLU A 199 -20.21 0.77 -21.57
CA GLU A 199 -20.38 2.01 -22.31
C GLU A 199 -19.40 3.12 -21.90
N LEU A 200 -18.77 3.00 -20.72
CA LEU A 200 -17.83 4.02 -20.23
C LEU A 200 -16.53 3.98 -21.06
N PRO A 201 -16.14 5.09 -21.74
CA PRO A 201 -14.94 5.13 -22.57
C PRO A 201 -13.68 5.27 -21.68
N VAL A 202 -13.21 4.15 -21.14
CA VAL A 202 -11.97 4.02 -20.38
C VAL A 202 -11.22 2.82 -20.95
N ALA A 203 -10.02 3.02 -21.46
CA ALA A 203 -9.22 1.98 -22.09
C ALA A 203 -7.81 1.89 -21.50
N SER A 204 -7.37 2.89 -20.75
CA SER A 204 -6.00 2.97 -20.19
C SER A 204 -5.94 3.79 -18.93
N MET A 205 -4.77 3.79 -18.28
CA MET A 205 -4.47 4.67 -17.14
C MET A 205 -4.65 6.16 -17.45
N LEU A 206 -4.44 6.58 -18.70
CA LEU A 206 -4.56 7.97 -19.12
C LEU A 206 -5.99 8.50 -19.07
N ASP A 207 -6.97 7.60 -18.99
CA ASP A 207 -8.40 7.96 -18.92
C ASP A 207 -8.90 8.10 -17.48
N LEU A 208 -8.03 7.86 -16.46
CA LEU A 208 -8.38 7.88 -15.05
C LEU A 208 -8.40 9.26 -14.36
N PRO A 209 -7.68 10.32 -14.86
CA PRO A 209 -7.65 11.61 -14.17
C PRO A 209 -9.03 12.11 -13.79
N GLY A 210 -9.22 12.41 -12.49
CA GLY A 210 -10.47 12.92 -11.92
C GLY A 210 -11.59 11.88 -11.74
N ARG A 211 -11.42 10.64 -12.20
CA ARG A 211 -12.42 9.57 -12.01
C ARG A 211 -12.28 8.93 -10.64
N THR A 212 -13.42 8.55 -10.06
CA THR A 212 -13.47 7.81 -8.80
C THR A 212 -13.38 6.31 -9.07
N VAL A 213 -12.41 5.65 -8.43
CA VAL A 213 -12.17 4.21 -8.52
C VAL A 213 -12.35 3.59 -7.14
N CYS A 214 -13.25 2.64 -6.99
CA CYS A 214 -13.41 1.84 -5.79
C CYS A 214 -12.26 0.83 -5.67
N VAL A 215 -11.57 0.85 -4.54
CA VAL A 215 -10.43 -0.03 -4.25
C VAL A 215 -10.45 -0.51 -2.81
N THR A 216 -9.63 -1.51 -2.50
CA THR A 216 -9.43 -1.93 -1.10
C THR A 216 -8.23 -1.24 -0.48
N VAL A 217 -8.36 -0.87 0.79
CA VAL A 217 -7.27 -0.35 1.61
C VAL A 217 -6.12 -1.36 1.68
N GLY A 218 -4.89 -0.88 1.54
CA GLY A 218 -3.69 -1.74 1.61
C GLY A 218 -3.43 -2.57 0.36
N ASN A 219 -4.08 -2.27 -0.77
CA ASN A 219 -3.69 -2.83 -2.06
C ASN A 219 -2.44 -2.10 -2.58
N GLY A 220 -1.42 -2.87 -2.98
CA GLY A 220 -0.14 -2.31 -3.42
C GLY A 220 -0.19 -1.52 -4.74
N SER A 221 -1.22 -1.72 -5.56
CA SER A 221 -1.42 -1.02 -6.83
C SER A 221 -2.15 0.33 -6.70
N ASN A 222 -2.68 0.67 -5.51
CA ASN A 222 -3.39 1.93 -5.29
C ASN A 222 -2.52 3.16 -5.58
N ALA A 223 -1.23 3.08 -5.25
CA ALA A 223 -0.30 4.18 -5.50
C ALA A 223 -0.17 4.51 -7.01
N GLU A 224 -0.24 3.51 -7.87
CA GLU A 224 -0.16 3.68 -9.32
C GLU A 224 -1.42 4.38 -9.86
N LEU A 225 -2.61 3.98 -9.40
CA LEU A 225 -3.87 4.64 -9.76
C LEU A 225 -3.87 6.13 -9.36
N VAL A 226 -3.41 6.42 -8.13
CA VAL A 226 -3.31 7.81 -7.65
C VAL A 226 -2.28 8.60 -8.44
N SER A 227 -1.12 8.01 -8.77
CA SER A 227 -0.08 8.69 -9.56
C SER A 227 -0.57 9.11 -10.95
N GLN A 228 -1.59 8.43 -11.47
CA GLN A 228 -2.26 8.74 -12.74
C GLN A 228 -3.49 9.66 -12.56
N GLY A 229 -3.68 10.23 -11.38
CA GLY A 229 -4.74 11.22 -11.11
C GLY A 229 -6.13 10.62 -10.84
N ALA A 230 -6.22 9.31 -10.59
CA ALA A 230 -7.47 8.70 -10.12
C ALA A 230 -7.74 9.12 -8.67
N ARG A 231 -9.01 9.26 -8.31
CA ARG A 231 -9.48 9.40 -6.93
C ARG A 231 -9.89 8.05 -6.40
N LEU A 232 -9.47 7.72 -5.19
CA LEU A 232 -9.78 6.42 -4.62
C LEU A 232 -10.93 6.53 -3.61
N MET A 233 -11.88 5.60 -3.74
CA MET A 233 -12.85 5.31 -2.69
C MET A 233 -12.48 3.99 -2.04
N LEU A 234 -12.12 4.05 -0.75
CA LEU A 234 -11.48 2.97 -0.03
C LEU A 234 -12.49 2.12 0.74
N PHE A 235 -12.37 0.81 0.57
CA PHE A 235 -13.14 -0.18 1.32
C PHE A 235 -12.20 -1.16 2.05
N ASP A 236 -12.63 -1.66 3.20
CA ASP A 236 -11.82 -2.61 3.96
C ASP A 236 -11.83 -4.02 3.34
N GLU A 237 -12.89 -4.39 2.63
CA GLU A 237 -13.07 -5.72 2.04
C GLU A 237 -13.35 -5.62 0.54
N ALA A 238 -12.71 -6.50 -0.24
CA ALA A 238 -12.92 -6.56 -1.68
C ALA A 238 -14.35 -7.01 -2.07
N GLY A 239 -14.98 -7.84 -1.22
CA GLY A 239 -16.30 -8.41 -1.49
C GLY A 239 -17.41 -7.38 -1.73
N VAL A 240 -17.24 -6.14 -1.28
CA VAL A 240 -18.24 -5.08 -1.50
C VAL A 240 -18.10 -4.38 -2.85
N LEU A 241 -16.94 -4.49 -3.54
CA LEU A 241 -16.67 -3.74 -4.77
C LEU A 241 -17.70 -3.97 -5.90
N PRO A 242 -18.15 -5.21 -6.18
CA PRO A 242 -19.17 -5.44 -7.21
C PRO A 242 -20.51 -4.75 -6.90
N ASP A 243 -20.90 -4.69 -5.62
CA ASP A 243 -22.12 -4.02 -5.20
C ASP A 243 -21.99 -2.50 -5.33
N ARG A 244 -20.80 -1.95 -5.05
CA ARG A 244 -20.51 -0.52 -5.26
C ARG A 244 -20.50 -0.09 -6.71
N LEU A 245 -20.22 -1.01 -7.63
CA LEU A 245 -20.43 -0.79 -9.06
C LEU A 245 -21.94 -0.82 -9.40
N LYS A 246 -22.68 -1.78 -8.84
CA LYS A 246 -24.13 -1.96 -9.11
C LYS A 246 -24.96 -0.78 -8.59
N ASP A 247 -24.66 -0.28 -7.41
CA ASP A 247 -25.34 0.87 -6.79
C ASP A 247 -24.80 2.23 -7.25
N GLN A 248 -23.85 2.23 -8.20
CA GLN A 248 -23.22 3.40 -8.79
C GLN A 248 -22.50 4.30 -7.78
N THR A 249 -22.15 3.79 -6.58
CA THR A 249 -21.27 4.49 -5.63
C THR A 249 -19.94 4.82 -6.29
N CYS A 250 -19.44 3.92 -7.14
CA CYS A 250 -18.29 4.15 -8.00
C CYS A 250 -18.61 3.82 -9.46
N THR A 251 -18.04 4.58 -10.37
CA THR A 251 -18.11 4.27 -11.81
C THR A 251 -17.09 3.22 -12.23
N LEU A 252 -16.00 3.07 -11.48
CA LEU A 252 -14.92 2.12 -11.72
C LEU A 252 -14.56 1.41 -10.41
N ALA A 253 -14.09 0.17 -10.51
CA ALA A 253 -13.45 -0.55 -9.41
C ALA A 253 -12.13 -1.16 -9.89
N ALA A 254 -11.12 -1.18 -9.04
CA ALA A 254 -9.87 -1.84 -9.33
C ALA A 254 -9.53 -2.86 -8.25
N GLN A 255 -9.27 -4.09 -8.70
CA GLN A 255 -8.84 -5.21 -7.88
C GLN A 255 -8.14 -6.25 -8.77
N ASP A 256 -7.57 -7.28 -8.16
CA ASP A 256 -6.95 -8.35 -8.91
C ASP A 256 -7.93 -9.01 -9.91
N ASP A 257 -7.46 -9.34 -11.09
CA ASP A 257 -8.25 -9.97 -12.15
C ASP A 257 -8.87 -11.30 -11.71
N SER A 258 -8.14 -12.03 -10.86
CA SER A 258 -8.62 -13.27 -10.24
C SER A 258 -9.81 -13.06 -9.30
N PHE A 259 -9.94 -11.87 -8.68
CA PHE A 259 -11.10 -11.52 -7.85
C PHE A 259 -12.36 -11.38 -8.70
N PHE A 260 -12.28 -10.66 -9.82
CA PHE A 260 -13.43 -10.43 -10.69
C PHE A 260 -13.80 -11.64 -11.54
N ALA A 261 -12.92 -12.63 -11.69
CA ALA A 261 -13.14 -13.80 -12.54
C ALA A 261 -14.47 -14.51 -12.25
N LYS A 262 -14.85 -14.67 -10.96
CA LYS A 262 -16.12 -15.27 -10.55
C LYS A 262 -17.33 -14.42 -10.93
N TYR A 263 -17.21 -13.09 -10.84
CA TYR A 263 -18.32 -12.19 -11.14
C TYR A 263 -18.61 -12.12 -12.65
N PHE A 264 -17.61 -12.30 -13.50
CA PHE A 264 -17.80 -12.38 -14.96
C PHE A 264 -18.44 -13.70 -15.44
N THR A 265 -18.63 -14.69 -14.54
CA THR A 265 -19.46 -15.87 -14.83
C THR A 265 -20.96 -15.64 -14.57
N ASP A 266 -21.32 -14.53 -13.93
CA ASP A 266 -22.69 -14.07 -13.76
C ASP A 266 -23.10 -13.28 -14.99
N ASP A 267 -24.17 -13.73 -15.68
CA ASP A 267 -24.64 -13.15 -16.95
C ASP A 267 -25.05 -11.68 -16.78
N ASP A 268 -25.68 -11.32 -15.67
CA ASP A 268 -26.11 -9.96 -15.36
C ASP A 268 -24.94 -9.01 -15.14
N PHE A 269 -23.92 -9.46 -14.42
CA PHE A 269 -22.71 -8.67 -14.19
C PHE A 269 -21.92 -8.52 -15.50
N ASN A 270 -21.73 -9.61 -16.23
CA ASN A 270 -20.99 -9.62 -17.49
C ASN A 270 -21.70 -8.81 -18.60
N ALA A 271 -23.04 -8.75 -18.60
CA ALA A 271 -23.78 -7.91 -19.55
C ALA A 271 -23.54 -6.41 -19.34
N ARG A 272 -23.38 -5.97 -18.09
CA ARG A 272 -23.26 -4.54 -17.73
C ARG A 272 -21.83 -4.05 -17.59
N TYR A 273 -20.93 -4.90 -17.12
CA TYR A 273 -19.56 -4.53 -16.77
C TYR A 273 -18.55 -5.24 -17.66
N PHE A 274 -17.37 -4.64 -17.76
CA PHE A 274 -16.26 -5.16 -18.56
C PHE A 274 -14.93 -4.83 -17.91
N GLN A 275 -13.95 -5.71 -18.09
CA GLN A 275 -12.57 -5.44 -17.75
C GLN A 275 -12.01 -4.40 -18.73
N LYS A 276 -11.78 -3.19 -18.27
CA LYS A 276 -11.32 -2.07 -19.09
C LYS A 276 -9.88 -2.26 -19.54
N PHE A 277 -8.98 -2.45 -18.58
CA PHE A 277 -7.58 -2.76 -18.81
C PHE A 277 -6.97 -3.40 -17.56
N GLY A 278 -5.83 -4.07 -17.72
CA GLY A 278 -5.00 -4.60 -16.64
C GLY A 278 -3.70 -3.84 -16.52
N PHE A 279 -3.16 -3.83 -15.33
CA PHE A 279 -1.86 -3.24 -15.00
C PHE A 279 -1.25 -3.93 -13.79
N ALA A 280 0.05 -3.72 -13.51
CA ALA A 280 0.73 -4.23 -12.33
C ALA A 280 0.56 -5.76 -12.14
N GLN A 281 1.27 -6.56 -12.95
CA GLN A 281 1.37 -8.00 -12.70
C GLN A 281 2.16 -8.26 -11.42
N VAL A 282 1.50 -8.83 -10.42
CA VAL A 282 2.04 -8.98 -9.07
C VAL A 282 2.15 -10.45 -8.70
N PRO A 283 3.35 -10.96 -8.37
CA PRO A 283 3.46 -12.29 -7.78
C PRO A 283 2.89 -12.27 -6.35
N TRP A 284 2.05 -13.25 -6.03
CA TRP A 284 1.51 -13.42 -4.68
C TRP A 284 2.36 -14.36 -3.86
N GLY A 285 2.78 -13.89 -2.70
CA GLY A 285 3.61 -14.65 -1.77
C GLY A 285 2.93 -14.88 -0.42
N MET A 286 3.20 -16.04 0.14
CA MET A 286 3.04 -16.25 1.57
C MET A 286 4.08 -15.40 2.30
N ALA A 287 3.81 -14.97 3.53
CA ALA A 287 4.79 -14.22 4.29
C ALA A 287 4.76 -14.55 5.79
N VAL A 288 5.94 -14.41 6.40
CA VAL A 288 6.15 -14.56 7.85
C VAL A 288 6.73 -13.26 8.43
N ALA A 289 6.75 -13.15 9.74
CA ALA A 289 7.40 -12.02 10.40
C ALA A 289 8.88 -11.95 10.02
N ARG A 290 9.41 -10.74 9.90
CA ARG A 290 10.80 -10.52 9.48
C ARG A 290 11.81 -10.98 10.53
N GLN A 291 11.47 -10.86 11.81
CA GLN A 291 12.30 -11.27 12.93
C GLN A 291 11.79 -12.56 13.58
N GLY A 292 12.68 -13.40 14.07
CA GLY A 292 12.36 -14.62 14.80
C GLY A 292 11.67 -15.71 13.97
N SER A 293 11.75 -15.69 12.62
CA SER A 293 11.10 -16.66 11.73
C SER A 293 12.03 -17.19 10.64
N ALA A 294 13.32 -17.23 10.89
CA ALA A 294 14.29 -17.62 9.87
C ALA A 294 14.19 -19.11 9.48
N GLU A 295 14.07 -19.99 10.48
CA GLU A 295 13.90 -21.44 10.26
C GLU A 295 12.52 -21.74 9.68
N LEU A 296 11.46 -21.07 10.16
CA LEU A 296 10.12 -21.20 9.60
C LEU A 296 10.09 -20.76 8.12
N ALA A 297 10.68 -19.64 7.79
CA ALA A 297 10.73 -19.18 6.39
C ALA A 297 11.47 -20.16 5.50
N ARG A 298 12.61 -20.71 5.96
CA ARG A 298 13.35 -21.74 5.21
C ARG A 298 12.52 -23.00 4.98
N ALA A 299 11.82 -23.47 6.02
CA ALA A 299 10.92 -24.61 5.89
C ALA A 299 9.82 -24.36 4.85
N LEU A 300 9.20 -23.19 4.89
CA LEU A 300 8.13 -22.79 3.96
C LEU A 300 8.66 -22.58 2.53
N ASP A 301 9.87 -22.03 2.35
CA ASP A 301 10.53 -21.95 1.05
C ASP A 301 10.68 -23.33 0.43
N LEU A 302 11.19 -24.31 1.19
CA LEU A 302 11.36 -25.70 0.74
C LEU A 302 10.00 -26.36 0.44
N ILE A 303 9.01 -26.18 1.29
CA ILE A 303 7.63 -26.68 1.07
C ILE A 303 7.05 -26.10 -0.23
N SER A 304 7.19 -24.80 -0.47
CA SER A 304 6.69 -24.16 -1.68
C SER A 304 7.38 -24.66 -2.95
N GLN A 305 8.70 -24.94 -2.89
CA GLN A 305 9.45 -25.58 -3.99
C GLN A 305 8.90 -26.98 -4.29
N VAL A 306 8.70 -27.81 -3.27
CA VAL A 306 8.13 -29.16 -3.40
C VAL A 306 6.74 -29.10 -4.01
N PHE A 307 5.87 -28.20 -3.53
CA PHE A 307 4.49 -28.05 -4.04
C PHE A 307 4.45 -27.64 -5.52
N HIS A 308 5.34 -26.78 -5.97
CA HIS A 308 5.46 -26.46 -7.40
C HIS A 308 6.00 -27.64 -8.21
N ARG A 309 7.11 -28.26 -7.77
CA ARG A 309 7.75 -29.36 -8.46
C ARG A 309 6.81 -30.53 -8.68
N ASP A 310 6.09 -30.94 -7.63
CA ASP A 310 5.23 -32.11 -7.62
C ASP A 310 3.83 -31.81 -8.21
N GLY A 311 3.48 -30.52 -8.37
CA GLY A 311 2.23 -30.09 -8.98
C GLY A 311 1.06 -29.95 -8.00
N LEU A 312 1.30 -29.99 -6.69
CA LEU A 312 0.23 -29.85 -5.70
C LEU A 312 -0.54 -28.52 -5.86
N PHE A 313 0.15 -27.42 -6.14
CA PHE A 313 -0.50 -26.14 -6.43
C PHE A 313 -1.42 -26.20 -7.65
N ILE A 314 -1.06 -26.99 -8.68
CA ILE A 314 -1.90 -27.18 -9.88
C ILE A 314 -3.14 -28.00 -9.52
N ASP A 315 -2.99 -29.08 -8.75
CA ASP A 315 -4.10 -29.97 -8.39
C ASP A 315 -5.12 -29.25 -7.51
N ILE A 316 -4.67 -28.51 -6.50
CA ILE A 316 -5.54 -27.64 -5.70
C ILE A 316 -6.16 -26.54 -6.58
N GLY A 317 -5.39 -25.96 -7.50
CA GLY A 317 -5.87 -24.93 -8.42
C GLY A 317 -7.01 -25.41 -9.33
N ARG A 318 -6.92 -26.65 -9.81
CA ARG A 318 -8.02 -27.29 -10.59
C ARG A 318 -9.28 -27.47 -9.77
N LEU A 319 -9.14 -27.91 -8.52
CA LEU A 319 -10.26 -28.10 -7.61
C LEU A 319 -11.06 -26.82 -7.41
N HIS A 320 -10.39 -25.68 -7.35
CA HIS A 320 -11.00 -24.37 -7.13
C HIS A 320 -11.19 -23.55 -8.42
N SER A 321 -10.97 -24.13 -9.60
CA SER A 321 -11.20 -23.48 -10.91
C SER A 321 -10.43 -22.17 -11.09
N ILE A 322 -9.24 -22.03 -10.48
CA ILE A 322 -8.38 -20.87 -10.71
C ILE A 322 -7.56 -21.04 -11.99
N ARG A 323 -7.03 -19.94 -12.54
CA ARG A 323 -6.17 -19.97 -13.73
C ARG A 323 -4.85 -20.68 -13.43
N LEU A 324 -4.50 -21.70 -14.25
CA LEU A 324 -3.36 -22.58 -14.01
C LEU A 324 -2.07 -22.18 -14.74
N GLY A 325 -2.12 -21.26 -15.69
CA GLY A 325 -0.98 -20.95 -16.56
C GLY A 325 0.28 -20.59 -15.80
N PHE A 326 0.19 -19.77 -14.77
CA PHE A 326 1.32 -19.43 -13.90
C PHE A 326 1.86 -20.67 -13.16
N LEU A 327 0.97 -21.49 -12.58
CA LEU A 327 1.35 -22.66 -11.80
C LEU A 327 2.04 -23.71 -12.68
N GLN A 328 1.57 -23.91 -13.90
CA GLN A 328 2.17 -24.81 -14.89
C GLN A 328 3.58 -24.33 -15.30
N GLN A 329 3.74 -23.03 -15.55
CA GLN A 329 5.05 -22.44 -15.83
C GLN A 329 6.01 -22.63 -14.65
N GLN A 330 5.57 -22.38 -13.43
CA GLN A 330 6.39 -22.55 -12.24
C GLN A 330 6.75 -24.02 -12.01
N GLN A 331 5.86 -24.96 -12.28
CA GLN A 331 6.20 -26.39 -12.20
C GLN A 331 7.37 -26.76 -13.11
N GLN A 332 7.40 -26.24 -14.33
CA GLN A 332 8.53 -26.48 -15.25
C GLN A 332 9.85 -25.91 -14.71
N VAL A 333 9.81 -24.70 -14.13
CA VAL A 333 10.99 -24.08 -13.50
C VAL A 333 11.50 -24.93 -12.34
N TRP A 334 10.61 -25.40 -11.45
CA TRP A 334 11.01 -26.13 -10.24
C TRP A 334 11.31 -27.61 -10.48
N ARG A 335 10.96 -28.17 -11.62
CA ARG A 335 11.44 -29.48 -12.11
C ARG A 335 12.83 -29.39 -12.71
N ASN A 336 13.33 -28.22 -13.05
CA ASN A 336 14.68 -28.06 -13.59
C ASN A 336 15.71 -28.33 -12.48
N PRO A 337 16.73 -29.19 -12.71
CA PRO A 337 17.76 -29.51 -11.73
C PRO A 337 18.52 -28.32 -11.15
N LYS A 338 18.61 -27.20 -11.90
CA LYS A 338 19.26 -25.97 -11.43
C LYS A 338 18.47 -25.26 -10.34
N CYS A 339 17.14 -25.43 -10.31
CA CYS A 339 16.24 -24.80 -9.35
C CYS A 339 15.79 -25.77 -8.25
N ASN A 340 15.74 -27.08 -8.56
CA ASN A 340 15.34 -28.14 -7.61
C ASN A 340 16.48 -28.48 -6.64
N THR A 341 16.89 -27.49 -5.85
CA THR A 341 17.94 -27.59 -4.84
C THR A 341 17.50 -26.91 -3.57
N ASP A 342 18.12 -27.20 -2.44
CA ASP A 342 17.88 -26.56 -1.15
C ASP A 342 18.10 -25.04 -1.15
N ALA A 343 18.93 -24.53 -2.07
CA ALA A 343 19.20 -23.12 -2.28
C ALA A 343 18.40 -22.52 -3.46
N GLY A 344 17.49 -23.29 -4.08
CA GLY A 344 16.75 -22.86 -5.27
C GLY A 344 15.96 -21.56 -5.06
N SER A 345 15.37 -21.37 -3.89
CA SER A 345 14.62 -20.14 -3.52
C SER A 345 15.50 -18.88 -3.42
N ALA A 346 16.81 -19.05 -3.28
CA ALA A 346 17.77 -17.95 -3.27
C ALA A 346 18.34 -17.66 -4.68
N ASN A 347 18.06 -18.50 -5.67
CA ASN A 347 18.56 -18.34 -7.04
C ASN A 347 17.67 -17.35 -7.82
N PRO A 348 18.18 -16.17 -8.23
CA PRO A 348 17.39 -15.16 -8.95
C PRO A 348 16.80 -15.64 -10.28
N SER A 349 17.41 -16.66 -10.92
CA SER A 349 16.89 -17.23 -12.17
C SER A 349 15.71 -18.19 -11.97
N CYS A 350 15.44 -18.60 -10.73
CA CYS A 350 14.37 -19.55 -10.38
C CYS A 350 13.16 -18.87 -9.72
N VAL A 351 13.32 -17.65 -9.21
CA VAL A 351 12.28 -16.93 -8.48
C VAL A 351 11.89 -15.64 -9.22
N LEU A 352 10.63 -15.25 -9.09
CA LEU A 352 10.18 -13.97 -9.63
C LEU A 352 10.67 -12.82 -8.71
N PRO A 353 11.09 -11.70 -9.30
CA PRO A 353 11.39 -10.50 -8.53
C PRO A 353 10.09 -9.92 -7.92
N PRO A 354 10.20 -9.17 -6.81
CA PRO A 354 9.09 -8.37 -6.32
C PRO A 354 8.69 -7.31 -7.34
N LEU A 355 7.42 -6.92 -7.34
CA LEU A 355 6.98 -5.75 -8.08
C LEU A 355 7.71 -4.51 -7.54
N ASN A 356 8.36 -3.78 -8.41
CA ASN A 356 8.98 -2.52 -7.99
C ASN A 356 7.89 -1.45 -7.82
N THR A 357 7.55 -1.16 -6.57
CA THR A 357 6.60 -0.10 -6.18
C THR A 357 7.30 1.08 -5.51
N ALA A 358 8.60 1.21 -5.71
CA ALA A 358 9.34 2.33 -5.16
C ALA A 358 8.85 3.63 -5.78
N LEU A 359 8.05 4.37 -5.00
CA LEU A 359 7.65 5.73 -5.37
C LEU A 359 8.88 6.64 -5.29
N GLN A 360 8.96 7.60 -6.20
CA GLN A 360 10.05 8.58 -6.18
C GLN A 360 10.07 9.31 -4.83
N PRO A 361 11.19 9.28 -4.09
CA PRO A 361 11.29 10.00 -2.83
C PRO A 361 11.29 11.51 -3.09
N THR A 362 10.83 12.28 -2.10
CA THR A 362 11.04 13.73 -2.07
C THR A 362 12.51 14.04 -1.78
N SER A 363 12.97 15.23 -2.15
CA SER A 363 14.35 15.67 -1.86
C SER A 363 14.68 15.72 -0.37
N PHE A 364 13.67 15.86 0.49
CA PHE A 364 13.78 15.92 1.95
C PHE A 364 13.34 14.62 2.67
N ALA A 365 13.10 13.54 1.95
CA ALA A 365 12.66 12.26 2.54
C ALA A 365 13.62 11.70 3.59
N ALA A 366 14.93 11.89 3.40
CA ALA A 366 15.96 11.46 4.34
C ALA A 366 15.91 12.25 5.65
N ASP A 367 15.69 13.57 5.57
CA ASP A 367 15.58 14.45 6.72
C ASP A 367 14.33 14.14 7.54
N VAL A 368 13.19 13.89 6.84
CA VAL A 368 11.95 13.46 7.49
C VAL A 368 12.16 12.15 8.25
N THR A 369 12.81 11.16 7.62
CA THR A 369 13.10 9.88 8.28
C THR A 369 14.04 10.03 9.47
N SER A 370 14.97 10.96 9.42
CA SER A 370 15.88 11.26 10.54
C SER A 370 15.13 11.95 11.68
N PHE A 371 14.20 12.85 11.36
CA PHE A 371 13.34 13.50 12.33
C PHE A 371 12.40 12.50 13.03
N GLU A 372 11.77 11.61 12.28
CA GLU A 372 10.91 10.55 12.83
C GLU A 372 11.68 9.67 13.83
N ARG A 373 12.88 9.22 13.46
CA ARG A 373 13.74 8.44 14.36
C ARG A 373 14.17 9.22 15.61
N TRP A 374 14.39 10.52 15.46
CA TRP A 374 14.74 11.38 16.60
C TRP A 374 13.57 11.53 17.56
N VAL A 375 12.32 11.68 17.05
CA VAL A 375 11.12 11.74 17.88
C VAL A 375 10.91 10.40 18.60
N ASP A 376 10.94 9.29 17.88
CA ASP A 376 10.79 7.94 18.46
C ASP A 376 11.82 7.69 19.57
N GLY A 377 13.10 7.97 19.32
CA GLY A 377 14.17 7.80 20.30
C GLY A 377 14.06 8.70 21.55
N ARG A 378 13.32 9.83 21.46
CA ARG A 378 13.13 10.77 22.57
C ARG A 378 11.84 10.54 23.34
N THR A 379 10.78 10.17 22.67
CA THR A 379 9.41 10.14 23.21
C THR A 379 8.79 8.75 23.24
N GLY A 380 9.37 7.77 22.52
CA GLY A 380 8.76 6.47 22.30
C GLY A 380 7.50 6.51 21.41
N ILE A 381 7.25 7.64 20.72
CA ILE A 381 6.11 7.79 19.81
C ILE A 381 6.57 7.46 18.39
N ASP A 382 6.00 6.41 17.79
CA ASP A 382 6.18 6.08 16.38
C ASP A 382 5.47 7.10 15.50
N LEU A 383 6.19 8.20 15.20
CA LEU A 383 5.71 9.25 14.32
C LEU A 383 6.00 8.86 12.86
N ALA A 384 4.96 8.64 12.06
CA ALA A 384 5.11 8.38 10.64
C ALA A 384 4.50 9.53 9.81
N LEU A 385 5.31 10.17 8.94
CA LEU A 385 4.93 11.30 8.09
C LEU A 385 4.96 10.91 6.60
N PRO A 386 4.13 9.96 6.15
CA PRO A 386 4.19 9.41 4.79
C PRO A 386 3.94 10.47 3.71
N MET A 387 3.14 11.52 3.99
CA MET A 387 2.85 12.61 3.06
C MET A 387 4.09 13.42 2.66
N LEU A 388 5.17 13.34 3.43
CA LEU A 388 6.41 14.05 3.17
C LEU A 388 7.48 13.19 2.49
N LYS A 389 7.32 11.85 2.45
CA LYS A 389 8.39 10.93 2.02
C LYS A 389 8.46 10.69 0.53
N THR A 390 7.33 10.71 -0.17
CA THR A 390 7.26 10.37 -1.59
C THR A 390 6.65 11.51 -2.41
N ALA A 391 7.11 11.67 -3.64
CA ALA A 391 6.66 12.75 -4.52
C ALA A 391 5.13 12.72 -4.79
N PRO A 392 4.48 11.55 -5.05
CA PRO A 392 3.03 11.48 -5.19
C PRO A 392 2.27 11.87 -3.91
N ALA A 393 2.73 11.39 -2.73
CA ALA A 393 2.09 11.73 -1.46
C ALA A 393 2.23 13.23 -1.13
N TRP A 394 3.38 13.81 -1.41
CA TRP A 394 3.62 15.24 -1.23
C TRP A 394 2.76 16.10 -2.16
N SER A 395 2.58 15.69 -3.42
CA SER A 395 1.68 16.39 -4.35
C SER A 395 0.25 16.37 -3.85
N LEU A 396 -0.28 15.19 -3.50
CA LEU A 396 -1.62 15.06 -2.93
C LEU A 396 -1.82 15.89 -1.67
N PHE A 397 -0.84 15.88 -0.77
CA PHE A 397 -0.90 16.66 0.47
C PHE A 397 -0.97 18.17 0.20
N LYS A 398 -0.09 18.69 -0.68
CA LYS A 398 -0.11 20.12 -1.07
C LYS A 398 -1.43 20.52 -1.70
N ASP A 399 -1.90 19.71 -2.66
CA ASP A 399 -3.14 19.98 -3.37
C ASP A 399 -4.33 19.94 -2.41
N GLY A 400 -4.37 18.95 -1.49
CA GLY A 400 -5.38 18.86 -0.46
C GLY A 400 -5.41 20.08 0.47
N VAL A 401 -4.24 20.58 0.91
CA VAL A 401 -4.14 21.81 1.71
C VAL A 401 -4.67 23.02 0.93
N VAL A 402 -4.22 23.20 -0.31
CA VAL A 402 -4.65 24.33 -1.16
C VAL A 402 -6.15 24.29 -1.40
N TYR A 403 -6.69 23.15 -1.81
CA TYR A 403 -8.14 23.01 -2.06
C TYR A 403 -8.98 23.18 -0.79
N SER A 404 -8.50 22.71 0.37
CA SER A 404 -9.18 22.96 1.65
C SER A 404 -9.22 24.45 1.98
N LEU A 405 -8.11 25.18 1.78
CA LEU A 405 -8.09 26.62 2.01
C LEU A 405 -9.00 27.39 1.03
N VAL A 406 -9.01 27.01 -0.24
CA VAL A 406 -9.94 27.56 -1.25
C VAL A 406 -11.39 27.28 -0.87
N LEU A 407 -11.69 26.05 -0.47
CA LEU A 407 -13.05 25.64 -0.05
C LEU A 407 -13.51 26.43 1.17
N ILE A 408 -12.64 26.57 2.19
CA ILE A 408 -12.96 27.34 3.40
C ILE A 408 -13.19 28.82 3.07
N ALA A 409 -12.28 29.45 2.33
CA ALA A 409 -12.42 30.86 1.94
C ALA A 409 -13.67 31.07 1.09
N GLY A 410 -13.92 30.18 0.13
CA GLY A 410 -15.12 30.21 -0.72
C GLY A 410 -16.41 30.03 0.08
N ALA A 411 -16.44 29.05 1.01
CA ALA A 411 -17.60 28.80 1.87
C ALA A 411 -17.90 30.00 2.79
N LEU A 412 -16.88 30.62 3.37
CA LEU A 412 -17.04 31.84 4.19
C LEU A 412 -17.60 33.00 3.37
N ALA A 413 -17.02 33.26 2.17
CA ALA A 413 -17.48 34.31 1.28
C ALA A 413 -18.93 34.08 0.81
N ALA A 414 -19.24 32.83 0.40
CA ALA A 414 -20.59 32.46 -0.03
C ALA A 414 -21.61 32.55 1.14
N THR A 415 -21.23 32.10 2.35
CA THR A 415 -22.07 32.23 3.56
C THR A 415 -22.40 33.70 3.82
N LEU A 416 -21.41 34.58 3.76
CA LEU A 416 -21.63 36.02 3.97
C LEU A 416 -22.51 36.62 2.88
N ALA A 417 -22.25 36.30 1.61
CA ALA A 417 -23.04 36.79 0.48
C ALA A 417 -24.51 36.36 0.57
N PHE A 418 -24.77 35.07 0.82
CA PHE A 418 -26.13 34.57 0.98
C PHE A 418 -26.81 35.13 2.26
N ALA A 419 -26.06 35.29 3.35
CA ALA A 419 -26.59 35.93 4.57
C ALA A 419 -27.06 37.35 4.31
N LEU A 420 -26.27 38.16 3.61
CA LEU A 420 -26.65 39.54 3.27
C LEU A 420 -27.83 39.57 2.30
N MET A 421 -27.81 38.75 1.25
CA MET A 421 -28.87 38.70 0.25
C MET A 421 -30.20 38.21 0.84
N LEU A 422 -30.20 37.04 1.52
CA LEU A 422 -31.42 36.47 2.11
C LEU A 422 -31.90 37.32 3.30
N GLY A 423 -30.98 37.88 4.09
CA GLY A 423 -31.31 38.77 5.20
C GLY A 423 -31.99 40.05 4.72
N ALA A 424 -31.49 40.70 3.66
CA ALA A 424 -32.14 41.84 3.06
C ALA A 424 -33.52 41.50 2.47
N ALA A 425 -33.65 40.34 1.81
CA ALA A 425 -34.90 39.89 1.22
C ALA A 425 -35.96 39.58 2.32
N MET A 426 -35.57 38.85 3.37
CA MET A 426 -36.46 38.52 4.51
C MET A 426 -36.82 39.74 5.36
N GLY A 427 -35.92 40.72 5.45
CA GLY A 427 -36.17 42.01 6.10
C GLY A 427 -36.97 42.98 5.23
N SER A 428 -37.25 42.70 3.97
CA SER A 428 -38.01 43.58 3.07
C SER A 428 -39.49 43.68 3.48
N ARG A 429 -40.10 44.85 3.20
CA ARG A 429 -41.56 45.04 3.32
C ARG A 429 -42.33 44.35 2.20
N SER A 430 -41.68 44.12 1.03
CA SER A 430 -42.29 43.45 -0.12
C SER A 430 -42.57 41.96 0.18
N PHE A 431 -43.80 41.55 0.05
CA PHE A 431 -44.21 40.15 0.20
C PHE A 431 -43.54 39.25 -0.85
N LEU A 432 -43.38 39.76 -2.07
CA LEU A 432 -42.77 39.01 -3.19
C LEU A 432 -41.31 38.66 -2.96
N LEU A 433 -40.57 39.45 -2.17
CA LEU A 433 -39.16 39.11 -1.81
C LEU A 433 -39.09 38.31 -0.53
N ARG A 434 -39.89 38.64 0.46
CA ARG A 434 -39.82 38.03 1.79
C ARG A 434 -40.30 36.58 1.80
N TRP A 435 -41.41 36.28 1.13
CA TRP A 435 -42.01 34.94 1.17
C TRP A 435 -41.14 33.84 0.52
N PRO A 436 -40.60 34.01 -0.72
CA PRO A 436 -39.68 33.05 -1.29
C PRO A 436 -38.39 32.88 -0.47
N ALA A 437 -37.83 33.99 0.05
CA ALA A 437 -36.62 33.91 0.90
C ALA A 437 -36.85 33.08 2.16
N ARG A 438 -38.04 33.22 2.81
CA ARG A 438 -38.40 32.40 3.97
C ARG A 438 -38.56 30.92 3.60
N LEU A 439 -39.25 30.63 2.50
CA LEU A 439 -39.42 29.23 2.05
C LEU A 439 -38.08 28.55 1.79
N VAL A 440 -37.18 29.21 1.05
CA VAL A 440 -35.83 28.69 0.77
C VAL A 440 -35.08 28.45 2.08
N THR A 441 -35.12 29.40 3.01
CA THR A 441 -34.45 29.27 4.31
C THR A 441 -35.03 28.11 5.13
N MET A 442 -36.35 27.96 5.19
CA MET A 442 -36.98 26.82 5.88
C MET A 442 -36.60 25.47 5.28
N ALA A 443 -36.59 25.37 3.96
CA ALA A 443 -36.18 24.14 3.26
C ALA A 443 -34.72 23.75 3.56
N LEU A 444 -33.80 24.73 3.54
CA LEU A 444 -32.39 24.52 3.83
C LEU A 444 -32.12 24.19 5.30
N GLN A 445 -32.85 24.81 6.22
CA GLN A 445 -32.73 24.52 7.65
C GLN A 445 -33.25 23.14 8.02
N SER A 446 -34.29 22.67 7.32
CA SER A 446 -34.88 21.34 7.53
C SER A 446 -34.08 20.21 6.85
N SER A 447 -33.14 20.54 5.96
CA SER A 447 -32.34 19.56 5.21
C SER A 447 -30.99 19.28 5.88
N PRO A 448 -30.63 18.01 6.07
CA PRO A 448 -29.26 17.66 6.47
C PRO A 448 -28.24 18.19 5.47
N ILE A 449 -27.13 18.75 5.97
CA ILE A 449 -26.11 19.41 5.12
C ILE A 449 -25.51 18.46 4.07
N VAL A 450 -25.38 17.18 4.41
CA VAL A 450 -24.90 16.15 3.48
C VAL A 450 -25.85 16.01 2.28
N LEU A 451 -27.17 16.00 2.54
CA LEU A 451 -28.18 15.92 1.48
C LEU A 451 -28.14 17.17 0.59
N THR A 452 -28.00 18.34 1.18
CA THR A 452 -27.85 19.59 0.43
C THR A 452 -26.61 19.56 -0.49
N LEU A 453 -25.47 19.01 0.00
CA LEU A 453 -24.25 18.83 -0.77
C LEU A 453 -24.46 17.85 -1.93
N VAL A 454 -25.11 16.71 -1.70
CA VAL A 454 -25.37 15.70 -2.74
C VAL A 454 -26.29 16.29 -3.82
N ILE A 455 -27.36 16.98 -3.44
CA ILE A 455 -28.26 17.64 -4.40
C ILE A 455 -27.51 18.69 -5.23
N ALA A 456 -26.72 19.53 -4.56
CA ALA A 456 -25.91 20.55 -5.27
C ALA A 456 -24.91 19.92 -6.25
N ALA A 457 -24.24 18.85 -5.85
CA ALA A 457 -23.34 18.10 -6.72
C ALA A 457 -24.07 17.46 -7.90
N THR A 458 -25.23 16.85 -7.67
CA THR A 458 -26.05 16.23 -8.74
C THR A 458 -26.51 17.28 -9.76
N ILE A 459 -26.98 18.44 -9.30
CA ILE A 459 -27.36 19.54 -10.17
C ILE A 459 -26.14 20.06 -10.97
N ALA A 460 -25.00 20.25 -10.29
CA ALA A 460 -23.80 20.73 -10.93
C ALA A 460 -23.27 19.74 -12.01
N HIS A 461 -23.33 18.44 -11.72
CA HIS A 461 -22.95 17.38 -12.67
C HIS A 461 -23.91 17.27 -13.86
N GLY A 462 -25.20 17.56 -13.67
CA GLY A 462 -26.18 17.60 -14.77
C GLY A 462 -26.04 18.80 -15.68
N LEU A 463 -25.50 19.90 -15.18
CA LEU A 463 -25.38 21.17 -15.92
C LEU A 463 -23.99 21.42 -16.52
N PHE A 464 -22.94 20.87 -15.89
CA PHE A 464 -21.54 21.15 -16.24
C PHE A 464 -20.74 19.86 -16.37
N ALA A 465 -19.64 19.92 -17.13
CA ALA A 465 -18.69 18.82 -17.21
C ALA A 465 -18.10 18.49 -15.83
N LEU A 466 -17.90 17.21 -15.56
CA LEU A 466 -17.29 16.74 -14.30
C LEU A 466 -15.85 17.25 -14.19
N SER A 467 -15.59 18.14 -13.24
CA SER A 467 -14.27 18.72 -13.00
C SER A 467 -14.09 19.06 -11.52
N THR A 468 -12.85 19.20 -11.09
CA THR A 468 -12.52 19.67 -9.73
C THR A 468 -13.19 21.01 -9.40
N VAL A 469 -13.21 21.92 -10.38
CA VAL A 469 -13.82 23.26 -10.22
C VAL A 469 -15.33 23.14 -10.01
N THR A 470 -16.01 22.27 -10.78
CA THR A 470 -17.46 22.05 -10.66
C THR A 470 -17.82 21.51 -9.28
N VAL A 471 -17.07 20.51 -8.78
CA VAL A 471 -17.30 19.91 -7.47
C VAL A 471 -17.03 20.90 -6.32
N LEU A 472 -15.92 21.65 -6.39
CA LEU A 472 -15.61 22.70 -5.41
C LEU A 472 -16.65 23.80 -5.42
N GLY A 473 -17.09 24.23 -6.61
CA GLY A 473 -18.14 25.24 -6.75
C GLY A 473 -19.47 24.78 -6.15
N ALA A 474 -19.87 23.53 -6.38
CA ALA A 474 -21.06 22.94 -5.78
C ALA A 474 -20.96 22.87 -4.24
N ALA A 475 -19.80 22.47 -3.71
CA ALA A 475 -19.55 22.42 -2.28
C ALA A 475 -19.61 23.84 -1.65
N ILE A 476 -18.95 24.83 -2.24
CA ILE A 476 -18.96 26.22 -1.81
C ILE A 476 -20.39 26.77 -1.81
N ALA A 477 -21.15 26.54 -2.87
CA ALA A 477 -22.52 27.01 -2.98
C ALA A 477 -23.43 26.35 -1.92
N ALA A 478 -23.34 25.03 -1.74
CA ALA A 478 -24.15 24.30 -0.75
C ALA A 478 -23.84 24.71 0.68
N LEU A 479 -22.55 24.73 1.07
CA LEU A 479 -22.11 25.16 2.41
C LEU A 479 -22.47 26.63 2.67
N GLY A 480 -22.23 27.47 1.67
CA GLY A 480 -22.56 28.89 1.74
C GLY A 480 -24.06 29.15 1.88
N LEU A 481 -24.88 28.47 1.10
CA LEU A 481 -26.34 28.62 1.12
C LEU A 481 -26.93 28.09 2.43
N ALA A 482 -26.50 26.93 2.92
CA ALA A 482 -26.97 26.33 4.17
C ALA A 482 -26.65 27.22 5.39
N ASN A 483 -25.41 27.69 5.54
CA ASN A 483 -25.03 28.56 6.66
C ASN A 483 -25.49 30.00 6.46
N GLY A 484 -25.45 30.49 5.22
CA GLY A 484 -25.91 31.85 4.88
C GLY A 484 -27.40 32.05 5.05
N SER A 485 -28.21 31.01 4.83
CA SER A 485 -29.66 31.08 5.11
C SER A 485 -29.96 31.30 6.60
N ASN A 486 -29.25 30.61 7.48
CA ASN A 486 -29.38 30.76 8.94
C ASN A 486 -28.91 32.17 9.40
N ALA A 487 -27.76 32.62 8.92
CA ALA A 487 -27.24 33.96 9.22
C ALA A 487 -28.14 35.05 8.63
N GLY A 488 -28.70 34.82 7.43
CA GLY A 488 -29.66 35.75 6.80
C GLY A 488 -30.98 35.86 7.57
N GLN A 489 -31.48 34.75 8.14
CA GLN A 489 -32.63 34.77 9.00
C GLN A 489 -32.39 35.69 10.20
N ALA A 490 -31.24 35.56 10.87
CA ALA A 490 -30.90 36.41 12.02
C ALA A 490 -30.87 37.91 11.65
N ILE A 491 -30.36 38.25 10.45
CA ILE A 491 -30.40 39.63 9.93
C ILE A 491 -31.85 40.08 9.69
N GLY A 492 -32.66 39.24 9.03
CA GLY A 492 -34.09 39.55 8.77
C GLY A 492 -34.89 39.77 10.03
N GLU A 493 -34.73 38.94 11.06
CA GLU A 493 -35.36 39.06 12.37
C GLU A 493 -34.92 40.34 13.09
N ALA A 494 -33.61 40.65 13.06
CA ALA A 494 -33.10 41.90 13.62
C ALA A 494 -33.69 43.14 12.92
N MET A 495 -33.90 43.10 11.61
CA MET A 495 -34.55 44.20 10.88
C MET A 495 -36.01 44.38 11.30
N TRP A 496 -36.75 43.31 11.54
CA TRP A 496 -38.13 43.37 12.00
C TRP A 496 -38.22 43.86 13.44
N SER A 497 -37.35 43.45 14.34
CA SER A 497 -37.24 43.90 15.71
C SER A 497 -36.97 45.42 15.79
N LEU A 498 -35.98 45.91 15.01
CA LEU A 498 -35.65 47.34 14.94
C LEU A 498 -36.84 48.18 14.42
N ARG A 499 -37.64 47.66 13.50
CA ARG A 499 -38.88 48.34 13.04
C ARG A 499 -39.95 48.39 14.11
N ALA A 500 -40.11 47.30 14.88
CA ALA A 500 -41.06 47.27 16.01
C ALA A 500 -40.64 48.25 17.09
N GLU A 501 -39.35 48.54 17.24
CA GLU A 501 -38.80 49.56 18.13
C GLU A 501 -38.97 51.02 17.58
N GLY A 502 -39.65 51.20 16.43
CA GLY A 502 -39.93 52.50 15.84
C GLY A 502 -38.82 53.11 14.96
N MET A 503 -37.74 52.37 14.71
CA MET A 503 -36.62 52.85 13.87
C MET A 503 -36.98 52.84 12.39
N GLN A 504 -36.67 53.94 11.67
CA GLN A 504 -37.03 54.08 10.24
C GLN A 504 -35.81 54.19 9.30
N GLY A 505 -34.65 54.65 9.78
CA GLY A 505 -33.45 54.88 8.95
C GLY A 505 -32.29 53.91 9.26
N GLY A 506 -31.46 53.53 8.25
CA GLY A 506 -30.25 52.74 8.43
C GLY A 506 -30.48 51.31 8.98
N LEU A 507 -31.69 50.78 8.79
CA LEU A 507 -32.13 49.50 9.40
C LEU A 507 -31.20 48.34 9.07
N PHE A 508 -30.73 48.21 7.83
CA PHE A 508 -29.90 47.08 7.43
C PHE A 508 -28.53 47.06 8.14
N GLY A 509 -27.86 48.23 8.21
CA GLY A 509 -26.58 48.34 8.90
C GLY A 509 -26.68 48.03 10.41
N ARG A 510 -27.76 48.55 11.09
CA ARG A 510 -28.05 48.28 12.52
C ARG A 510 -28.45 46.83 12.76
N ALA A 511 -29.22 46.22 11.84
CA ALA A 511 -29.57 44.81 11.91
C ALA A 511 -28.33 43.89 11.75
N LEU A 512 -27.40 44.29 10.87
CA LEU A 512 -26.14 43.57 10.68
C LEU A 512 -25.30 43.58 11.98
N SER A 513 -25.17 44.72 12.65
CA SER A 513 -24.51 44.81 13.96
C SER A 513 -25.20 43.99 15.02
N ARG A 514 -26.56 44.05 15.09
CA ARG A 514 -27.36 43.28 16.06
C ARG A 514 -27.25 41.76 15.85
N ALA A 515 -27.15 41.31 14.60
CA ALA A 515 -26.98 39.90 14.21
C ALA A 515 -25.52 39.44 14.17
N ALA A 516 -24.54 40.31 14.48
CA ALA A 516 -23.11 40.04 14.28
C ALA A 516 -22.64 38.74 14.95
N THR A 517 -23.10 38.45 16.17
CA THR A 517 -22.73 37.23 16.89
C THR A 517 -23.23 35.96 16.19
N GLN A 518 -24.48 35.97 15.65
CA GLN A 518 -25.04 34.85 14.91
C GLN A 518 -24.35 34.68 13.56
N ILE A 519 -24.07 35.78 12.85
CA ILE A 519 -23.30 35.74 11.59
C ILE A 519 -21.95 35.09 11.81
N VAL A 520 -21.21 35.50 12.83
CA VAL A 520 -19.91 34.92 13.19
C VAL A 520 -20.03 33.43 13.52
N ALA A 521 -21.06 33.02 14.26
CA ALA A 521 -21.28 31.60 14.57
C ALA A 521 -21.49 30.75 13.31
N PHE A 522 -22.28 31.24 12.33
CA PHE A 522 -22.53 30.53 11.09
C PHE A 522 -21.33 30.55 10.14
N LEU A 523 -20.50 31.58 10.14
CA LEU A 523 -19.21 31.58 9.45
C LEU A 523 -18.26 30.50 10.00
N ILE A 524 -18.15 30.40 11.31
CA ILE A 524 -17.36 29.36 11.96
C ILE A 524 -17.91 27.96 11.64
N ASN A 525 -19.23 27.78 11.63
CA ASN A 525 -19.87 26.51 11.24
C ASN A 525 -19.60 26.17 9.78
N ALA A 526 -19.61 27.14 8.86
CA ALA A 526 -19.27 26.93 7.47
C ALA A 526 -17.82 26.41 7.32
N ALA A 527 -16.86 27.00 8.03
CA ALA A 527 -15.47 26.54 8.03
C ALA A 527 -15.33 25.10 8.59
N LYS A 528 -16.00 24.79 9.70
CA LYS A 528 -16.00 23.45 10.30
C LYS A 528 -16.67 22.39 9.42
N GLY A 529 -17.63 22.80 8.60
CA GLY A 529 -18.36 21.93 7.69
C GLY A 529 -17.62 21.56 6.41
N THR A 530 -16.49 22.19 6.08
CA THR A 530 -15.80 21.98 4.80
C THR A 530 -15.29 20.55 4.60
N PRO A 531 -14.81 19.76 5.61
CA PRO A 531 -14.42 18.37 5.40
C PRO A 531 -15.55 17.47 4.88
N ILE A 532 -16.82 17.86 5.11
CA ILE A 532 -17.97 17.09 4.62
C ILE A 532 -18.04 17.11 3.09
N ALA A 533 -17.39 18.06 2.42
CA ALA A 533 -17.34 18.13 0.96
C ALA A 533 -16.61 16.93 0.31
N SER A 534 -15.81 16.20 1.07
CA SER A 534 -15.21 14.93 0.59
C SER A 534 -16.26 13.91 0.17
N PHE A 535 -17.45 13.90 0.79
CA PHE A 535 -18.54 12.98 0.42
C PHE A 535 -19.08 13.16 -1.00
N ILE A 536 -18.91 14.34 -1.58
CA ILE A 536 -19.26 14.60 -2.98
C ILE A 536 -18.03 14.57 -3.91
N GLY A 537 -16.89 14.07 -3.43
CA GLY A 537 -15.66 13.93 -4.18
C GLY A 537 -14.84 15.23 -4.32
N ALA A 538 -15.02 16.22 -3.46
CA ALA A 538 -14.13 17.38 -3.42
C ALA A 538 -12.72 16.95 -2.99
N PRO A 539 -11.65 17.36 -3.73
CA PRO A 539 -10.27 16.96 -3.43
C PRO A 539 -9.67 17.81 -2.31
N GLU A 540 -10.33 17.80 -1.15
CA GLU A 540 -9.84 18.51 0.04
C GLU A 540 -8.88 17.64 0.87
N LEU A 541 -8.32 18.15 1.94
CA LEU A 541 -7.24 17.51 2.70
C LEU A 541 -7.63 16.13 3.28
N LEU A 542 -8.87 15.94 3.73
CA LEU A 542 -9.33 14.63 4.23
C LEU A 542 -9.30 13.58 3.11
N SER A 543 -9.81 13.92 1.92
CA SER A 543 -9.75 13.05 0.74
C SER A 543 -8.31 12.72 0.37
N SER A 544 -7.44 13.74 0.27
CA SER A 544 -6.03 13.56 -0.08
C SER A 544 -5.26 12.71 0.93
N LEU A 545 -5.47 12.92 2.23
CA LEU A 545 -4.84 12.10 3.28
C LEU A 545 -5.39 10.67 3.27
N THR A 546 -6.66 10.48 2.95
CA THR A 546 -7.27 9.16 2.79
C THR A 546 -6.60 8.40 1.63
N ASP A 547 -6.39 9.07 0.49
CA ASP A 547 -5.66 8.49 -0.64
C ASP A 547 -4.22 8.12 -0.26
N ILE A 548 -3.51 8.97 0.46
CA ILE A 548 -2.15 8.67 0.95
C ILE A 548 -2.15 7.45 1.86
N THR A 549 -3.13 7.28 2.75
CA THR A 549 -3.21 6.10 3.63
C THR A 549 -3.51 4.80 2.89
N SER A 550 -3.97 4.88 1.63
CA SER A 550 -4.25 3.70 0.81
C SER A 550 -2.99 2.93 0.41
N PHE A 551 -1.86 3.63 0.29
CA PHE A 551 -0.58 3.07 -0.15
C PHE A 551 0.58 3.31 0.83
N SER A 552 0.33 3.90 2.00
CA SER A 552 1.35 4.19 3.02
C SER A 552 0.95 3.66 4.40
N SER A 553 1.93 3.53 5.30
CA SER A 553 1.72 3.24 6.72
C SER A 553 1.53 4.54 7.53
N GLY A 554 1.04 4.46 8.77
CA GLY A 554 0.95 5.62 9.66
C GLY A 554 -0.40 6.34 9.63
N ARG A 555 -1.50 5.60 9.58
CA ARG A 555 -2.87 6.16 9.58
C ARG A 555 -3.16 7.09 10.76
N ILE A 556 -2.76 6.69 11.98
CA ILE A 556 -3.02 7.48 13.19
C ILE A 556 -2.37 8.86 13.07
N THR A 557 -1.09 8.90 12.71
CA THR A 557 -0.35 10.16 12.54
C THR A 557 -0.95 11.01 11.42
N THR A 558 -1.33 10.40 10.30
CA THR A 558 -1.93 11.10 9.16
C THR A 558 -3.23 11.80 9.53
N TYR A 559 -4.13 11.12 10.25
CA TYR A 559 -5.38 11.76 10.71
C TYR A 559 -5.18 12.72 11.87
N SER A 560 -4.12 12.55 12.68
CA SER A 560 -3.75 13.56 13.69
C SER A 560 -3.32 14.87 13.04
N ILE A 561 -2.60 14.82 11.92
CA ILE A 561 -2.23 16.01 11.13
C ILE A 561 -3.48 16.71 10.58
N LEU A 562 -4.47 15.95 10.11
CA LEU A 562 -5.75 16.50 9.67
C LEU A 562 -6.43 17.29 10.81
N LEU A 563 -6.49 16.69 12.00
CA LEU A 563 -7.07 17.35 13.18
C LEU A 563 -6.33 18.64 13.52
N ILE A 564 -5.00 18.61 13.54
CA ILE A 564 -4.16 19.78 13.82
C ILE A 564 -4.40 20.88 12.77
N PHE A 565 -4.41 20.52 11.47
CA PHE A 565 -4.64 21.46 10.39
C PHE A 565 -6.00 22.16 10.55
N TYR A 566 -7.09 21.42 10.66
CA TYR A 566 -8.43 22.03 10.78
C TYR A 566 -8.60 22.81 12.07
N THR A 567 -8.00 22.36 13.19
CA THR A 567 -8.01 23.14 14.45
C THR A 567 -7.30 24.47 14.27
N ALA A 568 -6.11 24.48 13.67
CA ALA A 568 -5.36 25.70 13.42
C ALA A 568 -6.12 26.67 12.50
N VAL A 569 -6.68 26.16 11.41
CA VAL A 569 -7.46 26.97 10.45
C VAL A 569 -8.72 27.56 11.12
N VAL A 570 -9.44 26.74 11.89
CA VAL A 570 -10.64 27.21 12.62
C VAL A 570 -10.27 28.29 13.64
N LEU A 571 -9.16 28.18 14.35
CA LEU A 571 -8.69 29.21 15.27
C LEU A 571 -8.39 30.53 14.55
N VAL A 572 -7.77 30.47 13.35
CA VAL A 572 -7.54 31.65 12.51
C VAL A 572 -8.87 32.26 12.06
N VAL A 573 -9.83 31.42 11.64
CA VAL A 573 -11.18 31.89 11.27
C VAL A 573 -11.90 32.57 12.45
N VAL A 574 -11.85 31.96 13.63
CA VAL A 574 -12.42 32.54 14.87
C VAL A 574 -11.81 33.90 15.18
N TRP A 575 -10.49 34.03 15.07
CA TRP A 575 -9.77 35.28 15.28
C TRP A 575 -10.19 36.37 14.26
N LEU A 576 -10.25 36.00 12.95
CA LEU A 576 -10.71 36.93 11.89
C LEU A 576 -12.17 37.36 12.11
N CYS A 577 -13.04 36.42 12.43
CA CYS A 577 -14.44 36.70 12.71
C CYS A 577 -14.62 37.57 13.96
N GLY A 578 -13.78 37.38 14.99
CA GLY A 578 -13.73 38.26 16.15
C GLY A 578 -13.39 39.71 15.79
N LYS A 579 -12.42 39.92 14.87
CA LYS A 579 -12.12 41.25 14.35
C LYS A 579 -13.29 41.84 13.56
N LEU A 580 -13.92 41.04 12.70
CA LEU A 580 -15.12 41.45 11.95
C LEU A 580 -16.23 41.90 12.88
N LYS A 581 -16.51 41.15 13.96
CA LYS A 581 -17.50 41.48 14.98
C LYS A 581 -17.18 42.83 15.62
N GLN A 582 -15.96 43.09 16.05
CA GLN A 582 -15.54 44.37 16.65
C GLN A 582 -15.78 45.55 15.68
N VAL A 583 -15.45 45.39 14.38
CA VAL A 583 -15.71 46.43 13.37
C VAL A 583 -17.22 46.73 13.21
N LEU A 584 -18.05 45.68 13.22
CA LEU A 584 -19.50 45.83 13.09
C LEU A 584 -20.12 46.50 14.34
N GLU A 585 -19.62 46.19 15.53
CA GLU A 585 -20.09 46.76 16.82
C GLU A 585 -19.62 48.22 16.98
N HIS A 586 -18.39 48.57 16.61
CA HIS A 586 -17.91 49.96 16.65
C HIS A 586 -18.67 50.88 15.71
N ARG A 587 -19.11 50.41 14.54
CA ARG A 587 -20.01 51.21 13.65
C ARG A 587 -21.38 51.49 14.28
N GLN A 588 -21.83 50.65 15.21
CA GLN A 588 -23.09 50.92 15.94
C GLN A 588 -22.93 52.00 17.00
N ALA A 589 -21.78 52.09 17.66
CA ALA A 589 -21.52 53.13 18.66
C ALA A 589 -21.28 54.53 18.06
N ALA A 590 -20.92 54.59 16.75
CA ALA A 590 -20.66 55.84 16.03
C ALA A 590 -21.86 56.35 15.21
N ALA A 591 -22.98 55.57 15.15
CA ALA A 591 -24.20 55.92 14.41
C ALA A 591 -25.39 56.09 15.39
#